data_8aad2946d011b5c2981cef7e3597e90c
#
_entry.id   8aad2946d011b5c2981cef7e3597e90c
#
_cell.length_a   1.000
_cell.length_b   1.000
_cell.length_c   1.000
_cell.angle_alpha   90.00
_cell.angle_beta   90.00
_cell.angle_gamma   90.00
#
_symmetry.space_group_name_H-M   'P 1'
#
loop_
_entity.id
_entity.type
_entity.pdbx_description
1 polymer ?
#
loop_
_entity_poly.entity_id
_entity_poly.type
_entity_poly.pdbx_seq_one_letter_code
_entity_poly.pdbx_strand_id
1 'polypeptide(L)'
;MKNKAYLITILYLLFSVSGSLYCIGEKTIKLGGDSGWKMADSRTEIVELSFVRPSPVLALSSSGRISDLDFPGQTASCPDLVLSFDEGAPSLFRDNAGHYNVIASPSLLAVDRRFARAGFGAALFPGSAPADGNKMNSIDGGPLVLEARSPDALFSPNHRIGDFTFEFWLYPLNLENGEEVMLWISARPGQDSPSNYSFQRILCVSSKNRLQWSFLNFFASPDGARTINIDISGVSAVVPKNWSHHLIRFDSGTGLIEYLMNGSTESIVYATTTGHEGGEVYSPIAGEGGTFVLGSGFSGMMDEFMIHGSYISSPAVRKYHKPGGRIETRAIDLGEGNNGILKVEASGGKTSLVDTKIMGEYKRNGAFLFSDDSQMQFFICTSDNPYRWDSPWKTVTPGADIAGAISGRYVKMAVNFYPSSDGEASPYLEELRIIYQPDEPPLPPVQLTAVAMDGAVHLHWKSSPDQNTRGYLVYYGTSSDDYFGEDAALGVSPVDAGKRNSIFIDGLKNGVLYYFRLAAYSSEFHTGEFSREVRARPLPGVN
;
A
#
# COMPACT_ATOMS: atom_id res chain seq x y z
N MET A 1 64.28 -54.58 3.96
CA MET A 1 63.57 -55.45 3.15
C MET A 1 62.10 -55.39 3.56
N LYS A 2 61.22 -55.11 2.66
CA LYS A 2 59.93 -54.44 2.89
C LYS A 2 58.81 -55.43 3.19
N ASN A 3 58.22 -55.39 4.37
CA ASN A 3 56.96 -56.08 4.71
C ASN A 3 55.78 -55.22 4.25
N LYS A 4 54.94 -55.78 3.38
CA LYS A 4 53.61 -55.25 3.04
C LYS A 4 52.59 -55.94 3.90
N ALA A 5 51.97 -55.22 4.82
CA ALA A 5 50.79 -55.64 5.54
C ALA A 5 49.55 -55.43 4.64
N TYR A 6 48.79 -56.47 4.39
CA TYR A 6 47.48 -56.39 3.72
C TYR A 6 46.43 -56.12 4.78
N LEU A 7 45.79 -54.93 4.66
CA LEU A 7 44.62 -54.57 5.46
C LEU A 7 43.36 -55.11 4.76
N ILE A 8 42.73 -56.11 5.37
CA ILE A 8 41.44 -56.63 4.91
C ILE A 8 40.36 -55.72 5.46
N THR A 9 39.78 -54.92 4.58
CA THR A 9 38.59 -54.10 4.93
C THR A 9 37.34 -54.96 4.71
N ILE A 10 36.71 -55.36 5.80
CA ILE A 10 35.38 -56.01 5.79
C ILE A 10 34.34 -54.91 5.56
N LEU A 11 33.77 -54.91 4.36
CA LEU A 11 32.66 -54.03 3.99
C LEU A 11 31.38 -54.63 4.54
N TYR A 12 30.85 -54.13 5.67
CA TYR A 12 29.52 -54.40 6.11
C TYR A 12 28.52 -53.62 5.22
N LEU A 13 27.89 -54.34 4.30
CA LEU A 13 26.71 -53.87 3.59
C LEU A 13 25.53 -53.88 4.56
N LEU A 14 25.30 -52.76 5.25
CA LEU A 14 24.03 -52.45 5.89
C LEU A 14 23.03 -52.14 4.77
N PHE A 15 22.19 -53.13 4.44
CA PHE A 15 20.93 -52.87 3.75
C PHE A 15 20.04 -52.08 4.71
N SER A 16 20.14 -50.78 4.69
CA SER A 16 19.07 -49.94 5.19
C SER A 16 17.90 -50.07 4.19
N VAL A 17 16.90 -50.80 4.58
CA VAL A 17 15.57 -50.70 3.99
C VAL A 17 15.11 -49.28 4.33
N SER A 18 15.43 -48.33 3.51
CA SER A 18 14.77 -47.05 3.51
C SER A 18 13.35 -47.31 3.02
N GLY A 19 12.45 -47.58 3.97
CA GLY A 19 11.04 -47.35 3.73
C GLY A 19 10.94 -45.91 3.22
N SER A 20 10.49 -45.76 2.00
CA SER A 20 10.10 -44.46 1.48
C SER A 20 9.02 -43.94 2.42
N LEU A 21 9.42 -43.14 3.42
CA LEU A 21 8.50 -42.20 4.01
C LEU A 21 8.07 -41.32 2.82
N TYR A 22 6.85 -41.49 2.37
CA TYR A 22 6.20 -40.48 1.56
C TYR A 22 6.15 -39.24 2.43
N CYS A 23 7.16 -38.39 2.30
CA CYS A 23 7.14 -37.06 2.84
C CYS A 23 6.12 -36.31 2.00
N ILE A 24 4.93 -36.09 2.56
CA ILE A 24 3.93 -35.20 1.94
C ILE A 24 4.66 -33.91 1.69
N GLY A 25 4.86 -33.54 0.42
CA GLY A 25 5.69 -32.41 0.06
C GLY A 25 5.03 -31.12 0.48
N GLU A 26 5.78 -30.27 1.18
CA GLU A 26 5.36 -28.90 1.44
C GLU A 26 5.01 -28.19 0.14
N LYS A 27 3.95 -27.39 0.14
CA LYS A 27 3.55 -26.53 -0.98
C LYS A 27 3.76 -25.06 -0.62
N THR A 28 4.00 -24.25 -1.64
CA THR A 28 4.23 -22.82 -1.48
C THR A 28 3.32 -22.02 -2.38
N ILE A 29 2.59 -21.07 -1.80
CA ILE A 29 1.90 -20.01 -2.54
C ILE A 29 2.78 -18.77 -2.53
N LYS A 30 2.98 -18.18 -3.70
CA LYS A 30 3.83 -17.01 -3.90
C LYS A 30 2.98 -15.83 -4.39
N LEU A 31 3.13 -14.67 -3.74
CA LEU A 31 2.51 -13.39 -4.08
C LEU A 31 3.61 -12.36 -4.25
N GLY A 32 3.48 -11.49 -5.24
CA GLY A 32 4.52 -10.51 -5.57
C GLY A 32 5.65 -11.08 -6.43
N GLY A 33 6.72 -10.33 -6.63
CA GLY A 33 7.79 -10.68 -7.55
C GLY A 33 7.25 -10.95 -8.96
N ASP A 34 7.72 -12.04 -9.59
CA ASP A 34 7.25 -12.45 -10.93
C ASP A 34 5.78 -12.86 -10.97
N SER A 35 5.19 -13.30 -9.84
CA SER A 35 3.77 -13.67 -9.73
C SER A 35 2.84 -12.45 -9.69
N GLY A 36 3.38 -11.26 -9.40
CA GLY A 36 2.65 -10.02 -9.24
C GLY A 36 1.70 -9.99 -8.04
N TRP A 37 0.96 -8.89 -7.90
CA TRP A 37 0.09 -8.61 -6.76
C TRP A 37 -1.41 -8.72 -7.08
N LYS A 38 -1.79 -9.55 -8.06
CA LYS A 38 -3.19 -9.73 -8.51
C LYS A 38 -4.13 -10.25 -7.42
N MET A 39 -3.58 -10.93 -6.41
CA MET A 39 -4.34 -11.45 -5.27
C MET A 39 -4.51 -10.42 -4.13
N ALA A 40 -3.81 -9.28 -4.18
CA ALA A 40 -4.03 -8.18 -3.25
C ALA A 40 -5.28 -7.40 -3.69
N ASP A 41 -6.43 -7.76 -3.14
CA ASP A 41 -7.74 -7.33 -3.62
C ASP A 41 -8.26 -6.08 -2.92
N SER A 42 -8.04 -6.00 -1.62
CA SER A 42 -8.43 -4.88 -0.80
C SER A 42 -7.18 -4.17 -0.28
N ARG A 43 -7.05 -2.92 -0.64
CA ARG A 43 -5.97 -2.05 -0.15
C ARG A 43 -6.51 -0.67 0.13
N THR A 44 -5.95 0.01 1.10
CA THR A 44 -6.20 1.43 1.29
C THR A 44 -5.58 2.20 0.12
N GLU A 45 -6.12 3.37 -0.21
CA GLU A 45 -5.60 4.23 -1.29
C GLU A 45 -4.15 4.65 -1.07
N ILE A 46 -3.69 4.53 0.19
CA ILE A 46 -2.33 4.87 0.63
C ILE A 46 -1.29 3.81 0.24
N VAL A 47 -1.71 2.59 -0.15
CA VAL A 47 -0.79 1.53 -0.59
C VAL A 47 -0.88 1.37 -2.09
N GLU A 48 0.23 1.59 -2.77
CA GLU A 48 0.34 1.54 -4.23
C GLU A 48 1.34 0.49 -4.72
N LEU A 49 1.24 0.15 -6.00
CA LEU A 49 2.28 -0.58 -6.69
C LEU A 49 3.36 0.42 -7.13
N SER A 50 4.53 0.35 -6.49
CA SER A 50 5.69 1.16 -6.85
C SER A 50 6.57 0.42 -7.86
N PHE A 51 7.02 1.12 -8.89
CA PHE A 51 7.91 0.60 -9.94
C PHE A 51 9.35 1.13 -9.79
N VAL A 52 9.76 1.50 -8.59
CA VAL A 52 11.12 1.97 -8.29
C VAL A 52 12.16 0.86 -8.54
N ARG A 53 11.72 -0.40 -8.62
CA ARG A 53 12.53 -1.60 -8.91
C ARG A 53 12.07 -2.31 -10.18
N PRO A 54 12.87 -3.23 -10.74
CA PRO A 54 12.48 -4.01 -11.92
C PRO A 54 11.16 -4.77 -11.75
N SER A 55 10.87 -5.26 -10.54
CA SER A 55 9.60 -5.90 -10.19
C SER A 55 8.72 -4.94 -9.38
N PRO A 56 7.39 -4.94 -9.61
CA PRO A 56 6.47 -4.10 -8.84
C PRO A 56 6.45 -4.52 -7.37
N VAL A 57 6.57 -3.56 -6.48
CA VAL A 57 6.52 -3.74 -5.02
C VAL A 57 5.31 -3.02 -4.45
N LEU A 58 4.78 -3.50 -3.32
CA LEU A 58 3.80 -2.76 -2.54
C LEU A 58 4.52 -1.84 -1.56
N ALA A 59 4.17 -0.57 -1.56
CA ALA A 59 4.71 0.44 -0.67
C ALA A 59 3.63 1.47 -0.32
N LEU A 60 3.86 2.28 0.70
CA LEU A 60 3.00 3.42 0.96
C LEU A 60 3.11 4.42 -0.19
N SER A 61 1.98 4.95 -0.62
CA SER A 61 1.92 6.08 -1.54
C SER A 61 2.53 7.31 -0.86
N SER A 62 3.45 7.96 -1.54
CA SER A 62 3.92 9.26 -1.12
C SER A 62 2.88 10.29 -1.55
N SER A 63 2.16 10.88 -0.60
CA SER A 63 1.10 11.81 -0.94
C SER A 63 1.30 13.15 -0.30
N GLY A 64 1.45 14.17 -1.13
CA GLY A 64 1.06 15.52 -0.77
C GLY A 64 -0.47 15.72 -0.73
N ARG A 65 -1.26 14.68 -1.02
CA ARG A 65 -2.70 14.79 -1.26
C ARG A 65 -3.61 14.31 -0.10
N ILE A 66 -3.07 13.92 1.05
CA ILE A 66 -3.86 13.28 2.14
C ILE A 66 -4.27 14.27 3.24
N SER A 67 -4.16 15.57 3.05
CA SER A 67 -4.73 16.53 3.99
C SER A 67 -6.24 16.34 4.23
N ASP A 68 -6.94 15.75 3.25
CA ASP A 68 -8.38 15.61 3.26
C ASP A 68 -8.91 14.34 3.95
N LEU A 69 -8.06 13.34 4.22
CA LEU A 69 -8.47 12.06 4.81
C LEU A 69 -8.34 12.00 6.34
N ASP A 70 -7.69 12.96 6.97
CA ASP A 70 -7.35 12.88 8.40
C ASP A 70 -8.48 13.30 9.36
N PHE A 71 -9.56 13.91 8.88
CA PHE A 71 -10.64 14.38 9.75
C PHE A 71 -12.03 13.97 9.24
N PRO A 72 -12.66 12.97 9.86
CA PRO A 72 -14.06 12.66 9.56
C PRO A 72 -14.95 13.86 9.90
N GLY A 73 -15.46 14.54 8.87
CA GLY A 73 -16.40 15.65 9.00
C GLY A 73 -16.01 16.96 8.30
N GLN A 74 -14.82 17.08 7.75
CA GLN A 74 -14.50 18.13 6.79
C GLN A 74 -14.87 17.63 5.38
N THR A 75 -15.74 18.36 4.71
CA THR A 75 -15.93 18.20 3.26
C THR A 75 -14.63 18.60 2.59
N ALA A 76 -13.93 17.62 2.00
CA ALA A 76 -12.75 17.88 1.19
C ALA A 76 -13.09 18.96 0.14
N SER A 77 -12.51 20.14 0.29
CA SER A 77 -12.59 21.12 -0.78
C SER A 77 -11.62 20.67 -1.87
N CYS A 78 -12.13 20.35 -3.05
CA CYS A 78 -11.27 20.12 -4.21
C CYS A 78 -10.35 21.34 -4.38
N PRO A 79 -9.03 21.16 -4.54
CA PRO A 79 -8.15 22.26 -4.88
C PRO A 79 -8.60 22.95 -6.16
N ASP A 80 -8.40 24.24 -6.25
CA ASP A 80 -8.70 25.03 -7.45
C ASP A 80 -7.64 24.84 -8.56
N LEU A 81 -6.38 24.60 -8.15
CA LEU A 81 -5.27 24.27 -9.05
C LEU A 81 -4.44 23.14 -8.42
N VAL A 82 -4.06 22.15 -9.23
CA VAL A 82 -3.16 21.05 -8.83
C VAL A 82 -2.14 20.76 -9.91
N LEU A 83 -0.87 21.02 -9.63
CA LEU A 83 0.26 20.63 -10.44
C LEU A 83 1.08 19.58 -9.67
N SER A 84 0.87 18.31 -9.98
CA SER A 84 1.59 17.19 -9.35
C SER A 84 2.93 16.88 -10.00
N PHE A 85 3.15 17.36 -11.23
CA PHE A 85 4.36 17.10 -12.04
C PHE A 85 4.67 15.62 -12.28
N ASP A 86 3.66 14.76 -12.20
CA ASP A 86 3.76 13.31 -12.35
C ASP A 86 3.65 12.81 -13.81
N GLU A 87 3.41 13.69 -14.77
CA GLU A 87 3.04 13.36 -16.15
C GLU A 87 4.18 12.79 -17.00
N GLY A 88 5.37 12.69 -16.48
CA GLY A 88 6.51 12.02 -17.12
C GLY A 88 7.22 12.84 -18.21
N ALA A 89 6.62 13.93 -18.72
CA ALA A 89 7.25 14.85 -19.65
C ALA A 89 6.72 16.28 -19.44
N PRO A 90 7.59 17.31 -19.60
CA PRO A 90 7.21 18.71 -19.42
C PRO A 90 6.04 19.18 -20.30
N SER A 91 5.99 18.70 -21.52
CA SER A 91 4.94 19.03 -22.48
C SER A 91 3.55 18.49 -22.12
N LEU A 92 3.48 17.61 -21.10
CA LEU A 92 2.25 17.01 -20.61
C LEU A 92 1.76 17.65 -19.31
N PHE A 93 2.50 18.61 -18.75
CA PHE A 93 2.08 19.28 -17.52
C PHE A 93 0.73 19.96 -17.70
N ARG A 94 -0.14 19.72 -16.74
CA ARG A 94 -1.51 20.19 -16.74
C ARG A 94 -2.00 20.43 -15.33
N ASP A 95 -3.00 21.26 -15.22
CA ASP A 95 -3.80 21.36 -14.01
C ASP A 95 -4.70 20.14 -13.88
N ASN A 96 -4.49 19.34 -12.85
CA ASN A 96 -5.29 18.14 -12.56
C ASN A 96 -6.69 18.49 -12.00
N ALA A 97 -6.91 19.72 -11.50
CA ALA A 97 -8.23 20.25 -11.14
C ALA A 97 -9.03 20.69 -12.37
N GLY A 98 -8.34 21.10 -13.45
CA GLY A 98 -8.96 21.40 -14.73
C GLY A 98 -9.46 22.84 -14.90
N HIS A 99 -9.10 23.74 -14.00
CA HIS A 99 -9.52 25.15 -14.05
C HIS A 99 -8.53 26.08 -14.77
N TYR A 100 -7.29 25.62 -14.97
CA TYR A 100 -6.22 26.41 -15.60
C TYR A 100 -5.61 25.71 -16.80
N ASN A 101 -5.16 26.49 -17.79
CA ASN A 101 -4.38 26.00 -18.92
C ASN A 101 -2.90 26.31 -18.68
N VAL A 102 -2.04 25.35 -18.95
CA VAL A 102 -0.60 25.57 -19.11
C VAL A 102 -0.36 26.15 -20.50
N ILE A 103 0.04 27.42 -20.59
CA ILE A 103 0.27 28.14 -21.86
C ILE A 103 1.74 28.18 -22.26
N ALA A 104 2.65 27.99 -21.32
CA ALA A 104 4.06 27.79 -21.56
C ALA A 104 4.64 26.83 -20.53
N SER A 105 5.44 25.89 -21.01
CA SER A 105 6.17 24.94 -20.18
C SER A 105 7.64 24.98 -20.60
N PRO A 106 8.58 25.00 -19.64
CA PRO A 106 10.00 24.98 -19.98
C PRO A 106 10.36 23.70 -20.72
N SER A 107 11.25 23.81 -21.71
CA SER A 107 11.69 22.69 -22.54
C SER A 107 12.52 21.63 -21.80
N LEU A 108 12.88 21.88 -20.54
CA LEU A 108 13.82 21.08 -19.75
C LEU A 108 13.37 20.89 -18.31
N LEU A 109 12.17 20.36 -18.13
CA LEU A 109 11.77 19.83 -16.83
C LEU A 109 12.19 18.36 -16.79
N ALA A 110 13.26 18.04 -16.08
CA ALA A 110 13.60 16.66 -15.81
C ALA A 110 12.66 16.15 -14.72
N VAL A 111 11.76 15.29 -15.10
CA VAL A 111 10.96 14.51 -14.15
C VAL A 111 11.83 13.34 -13.70
N ASP A 112 12.43 13.43 -12.53
CA ASP A 112 13.21 12.36 -11.96
C ASP A 112 12.51 11.80 -10.71
N ARG A 113 11.97 10.60 -10.85
CA ARG A 113 11.28 9.87 -9.77
C ARG A 113 12.12 9.71 -8.49
N ARG A 114 13.45 9.79 -8.61
CA ARG A 114 14.36 9.68 -7.46
C ARG A 114 14.32 10.91 -6.57
N PHE A 115 13.90 12.04 -7.11
CA PHE A 115 13.89 13.33 -6.40
C PHE A 115 12.48 13.86 -6.12
N ALA A 116 11.43 13.18 -6.58
CA ALA A 116 10.06 13.58 -6.28
C ALA A 116 9.82 13.61 -4.77
N ARG A 117 9.20 14.67 -4.30
CA ARG A 117 8.75 14.76 -2.91
C ARG A 117 7.52 13.89 -2.69
N ALA A 118 6.58 13.93 -3.64
CA ALA A 118 5.38 13.11 -3.68
C ALA A 118 5.22 12.52 -5.09
N GLY A 119 4.42 11.47 -5.25
CA GLY A 119 4.15 10.88 -6.55
C GLY A 119 5.39 10.34 -7.28
N PHE A 120 5.49 10.67 -8.58
CA PHE A 120 6.47 10.10 -9.49
C PHE A 120 7.42 11.11 -10.12
N GLY A 121 7.22 12.40 -9.91
CA GLY A 121 8.00 13.44 -10.56
C GLY A 121 8.07 14.74 -9.74
N ALA A 122 8.95 15.64 -10.16
CA ALA A 122 9.04 17.00 -9.68
C ALA A 122 9.50 17.92 -10.82
N ALA A 123 9.01 19.14 -10.88
CA ALA A 123 9.44 20.10 -11.86
C ALA A 123 10.84 20.63 -11.54
N LEU A 124 11.78 20.61 -12.51
CA LEU A 124 13.11 21.18 -12.38
C LEU A 124 13.20 22.51 -13.12
N PHE A 125 13.53 23.57 -12.41
CA PHE A 125 13.76 24.92 -12.94
C PHE A 125 15.28 25.19 -12.97
N PRO A 126 15.85 25.58 -14.12
CA PRO A 126 17.30 25.70 -14.28
C PRO A 126 17.89 27.01 -13.74
N GLY A 127 17.06 27.97 -13.32
CA GLY A 127 17.50 29.29 -12.94
C GLY A 127 17.68 30.25 -14.11
N SER A 128 18.10 31.50 -13.82
CA SER A 128 18.42 32.47 -14.84
C SER A 128 19.71 32.08 -15.56
N ALA A 129 19.76 32.25 -16.89
CA ALA A 129 21.00 32.08 -17.64
C ALA A 129 22.05 33.08 -17.16
N PRO A 130 23.34 32.66 -17.03
CA PRO A 130 24.41 33.58 -16.64
C PRO A 130 24.49 34.79 -17.60
N ALA A 131 24.67 35.98 -17.04
CA ALA A 131 24.71 37.22 -17.80
C ALA A 131 25.95 37.40 -18.72
N ASP A 132 26.89 36.46 -18.71
CA ASP A 132 28.17 36.50 -19.39
C ASP A 132 28.17 36.06 -20.87
N GLY A 133 26.98 35.83 -21.44
CA GLY A 133 26.80 35.64 -22.89
C GLY A 133 27.40 34.36 -23.46
N ASN A 134 27.87 33.46 -22.64
CA ASN A 134 28.44 32.16 -23.06
C ASN A 134 27.32 31.15 -23.33
N LYS A 135 26.70 31.25 -24.51
CA LYS A 135 25.55 30.44 -24.94
C LYS A 135 25.82 28.94 -25.07
N MET A 136 27.01 28.46 -24.74
CA MET A 136 27.38 27.07 -25.07
C MET A 136 26.86 26.05 -24.09
N ASN A 137 26.28 26.46 -22.94
CA ASN A 137 25.66 25.57 -21.95
C ASN A 137 24.39 26.16 -21.30
N SER A 138 23.75 27.19 -21.89
CA SER A 138 22.46 27.66 -21.38
C SER A 138 21.40 26.60 -21.70
N ILE A 139 20.97 25.92 -20.68
CA ILE A 139 19.75 25.13 -20.71
C ILE A 139 18.60 26.12 -20.88
N ASP A 140 17.98 26.13 -22.04
CA ASP A 140 16.86 27.06 -22.40
C ASP A 140 15.60 26.62 -21.63
N GLY A 141 15.55 26.92 -20.34
CA GLY A 141 14.42 26.63 -19.46
C GLY A 141 13.70 27.92 -19.06
N GLY A 142 12.55 28.16 -19.65
CA GLY A 142 11.66 29.23 -19.24
C GLY A 142 10.82 28.88 -18.01
N PRO A 143 10.03 29.79 -17.47
CA PRO A 143 9.09 29.52 -16.41
C PRO A 143 7.90 28.70 -16.91
N LEU A 144 7.19 28.05 -15.98
CA LEU A 144 5.87 27.51 -16.22
C LEU A 144 4.84 28.64 -16.16
N VAL A 145 3.97 28.73 -17.16
CA VAL A 145 2.98 29.82 -17.25
C VAL A 145 1.56 29.23 -17.35
N LEU A 146 0.65 29.74 -16.51
CA LEU A 146 -0.74 29.30 -16.44
C LEU A 146 -1.70 30.49 -16.52
N GLU A 147 -2.85 30.24 -17.14
CA GLU A 147 -3.98 31.16 -17.19
C GLU A 147 -5.28 30.46 -16.81
N ALA A 148 -6.19 31.19 -16.15
CA ALA A 148 -7.51 30.67 -15.84
C ALA A 148 -8.26 30.31 -17.13
N ARG A 149 -8.78 29.10 -17.18
CA ARG A 149 -9.57 28.53 -18.27
C ARG A 149 -11.06 28.62 -18.01
N SER A 150 -11.43 28.35 -16.75
CA SER A 150 -12.81 28.28 -16.30
C SER A 150 -13.23 29.59 -15.64
N PRO A 151 -14.47 30.07 -15.83
CA PRO A 151 -15.00 31.15 -15.03
C PRO A 151 -15.15 30.79 -13.54
N ASP A 152 -15.14 29.49 -13.22
CA ASP A 152 -15.21 28.95 -11.86
C ASP A 152 -13.83 28.94 -11.17
N ALA A 153 -12.74 29.20 -11.91
CA ALA A 153 -11.40 29.30 -11.32
C ALA A 153 -11.34 30.42 -10.28
N LEU A 154 -10.67 30.17 -9.17
CA LEU A 154 -10.54 31.13 -8.07
C LEU A 154 -9.95 32.48 -8.53
N PHE A 155 -8.99 32.42 -9.47
CA PHE A 155 -8.33 33.62 -10.08
C PHE A 155 -8.91 34.00 -11.45
N SER A 156 -10.20 33.64 -11.70
CA SER A 156 -10.90 34.14 -12.89
C SER A 156 -11.08 35.66 -12.86
N PRO A 157 -11.21 36.30 -14.03
CA PRO A 157 -11.32 37.77 -14.11
C PRO A 157 -12.44 38.33 -13.26
N ASN A 158 -12.14 39.41 -12.52
CA ASN A 158 -13.06 40.16 -11.64
C ASN A 158 -13.69 39.32 -10.52
N HIS A 159 -13.11 38.19 -10.17
CA HIS A 159 -13.59 37.34 -9.10
C HIS A 159 -13.19 37.90 -7.73
N ARG A 160 -14.17 37.98 -6.80
CA ARG A 160 -13.89 38.28 -5.38
C ARG A 160 -13.58 36.95 -4.67
N ILE A 161 -12.38 36.85 -4.18
CA ILE A 161 -11.85 35.62 -3.54
C ILE A 161 -12.22 35.68 -2.05
N GLY A 162 -12.72 34.58 -1.53
CA GLY A 162 -12.90 34.31 -0.11
C GLY A 162 -11.59 33.85 0.53
N ASP A 163 -11.69 32.76 1.27
CA ASP A 163 -10.51 32.07 1.79
C ASP A 163 -9.65 31.53 0.64
N PHE A 164 -8.35 31.51 0.84
CA PHE A 164 -7.45 30.84 -0.08
C PHE A 164 -6.22 30.28 0.63
N THR A 165 -5.61 29.27 0.01
CA THR A 165 -4.30 28.72 0.41
C THR A 165 -3.48 28.44 -0.83
N PHE A 166 -2.23 28.89 -0.84
CA PHE A 166 -1.19 28.41 -1.76
C PHE A 166 -0.28 27.47 -0.98
N GLU A 167 0.02 26.30 -1.54
CA GLU A 167 1.00 25.38 -0.98
C GLU A 167 1.84 24.72 -2.07
N PHE A 168 3.09 24.44 -1.75
CA PHE A 168 4.03 23.73 -2.63
C PHE A 168 5.23 23.21 -1.85
N TRP A 169 5.90 22.21 -2.43
CA TRP A 169 7.22 21.77 -2.00
C TRP A 169 8.31 22.42 -2.84
N LEU A 170 9.40 22.83 -2.21
CA LEU A 170 10.53 23.50 -2.83
C LEU A 170 11.85 22.81 -2.45
N TYR A 171 12.70 22.56 -3.46
CA TYR A 171 14.05 22.04 -3.31
C TYR A 171 15.03 22.94 -4.06
N PRO A 172 15.53 24.03 -3.47
CA PRO A 172 16.49 24.90 -4.13
C PRO A 172 17.83 24.19 -4.35
N LEU A 173 18.44 24.32 -5.52
CA LEU A 173 19.84 23.93 -5.73
C LEU A 173 20.80 24.94 -5.09
N ASN A 174 20.51 26.21 -5.26
CA ASN A 174 21.00 27.37 -4.54
C ASN A 174 19.81 28.27 -4.25
N LEU A 175 19.97 29.34 -3.52
CA LEU A 175 18.92 30.31 -3.29
C LEU A 175 19.54 31.72 -3.29
N GLU A 176 19.51 32.36 -4.46
CA GLU A 176 20.02 33.72 -4.63
C GLU A 176 18.92 34.74 -4.36
N ASN A 177 19.33 35.96 -3.98
CA ASN A 177 18.35 37.02 -3.76
C ASN A 177 17.69 37.42 -5.07
N GLY A 178 16.36 37.51 -5.05
CA GLY A 178 15.58 37.95 -6.21
C GLY A 178 15.11 36.81 -7.12
N GLU A 179 15.42 35.54 -6.80
CA GLU A 179 14.84 34.42 -7.53
C GLU A 179 13.32 34.35 -7.28
N GLU A 180 12.54 34.42 -8.37
CA GLU A 180 11.08 34.37 -8.30
C GLU A 180 10.60 32.93 -8.33
N VAL A 181 10.03 32.48 -7.19
CA VAL A 181 9.45 31.15 -7.06
C VAL A 181 8.07 31.11 -7.69
N MET A 182 7.25 32.11 -7.40
CA MET A 182 5.90 32.28 -7.95
C MET A 182 5.59 33.77 -8.15
N LEU A 183 4.99 34.06 -9.28
CA LEU A 183 4.46 35.35 -9.62
C LEU A 183 3.04 35.21 -10.19
N TRP A 184 2.08 35.97 -9.70
CA TRP A 184 0.80 36.21 -10.35
C TRP A 184 0.67 37.66 -10.68
N ILE A 185 0.29 37.98 -11.90
CA ILE A 185 0.10 39.35 -12.38
C ILE A 185 -1.28 39.50 -12.99
N SER A 186 -1.88 40.66 -12.77
CA SER A 186 -3.18 41.04 -13.33
C SER A 186 -3.30 42.55 -13.37
N ALA A 187 -4.38 43.04 -13.94
CA ALA A 187 -4.70 44.48 -13.94
C ALA A 187 -6.18 44.65 -13.58
N ARG A 188 -6.47 45.64 -12.76
CA ARG A 188 -7.82 46.01 -12.36
C ARG A 188 -8.19 47.41 -12.89
N PRO A 189 -9.35 47.56 -13.55
CA PRO A 189 -9.82 48.91 -13.95
C PRO A 189 -10.03 49.78 -12.72
N GLY A 190 -9.58 51.04 -12.80
CA GLY A 190 -9.78 52.04 -11.74
C GLY A 190 -11.25 52.45 -11.62
N GLN A 191 -11.68 52.78 -10.41
CA GLN A 191 -13.07 53.20 -10.16
C GLN A 191 -13.40 54.54 -10.79
N ASP A 192 -12.41 55.44 -10.83
CA ASP A 192 -12.62 56.83 -11.33
C ASP A 192 -12.55 56.92 -12.87
N SER A 193 -11.96 55.94 -13.53
CA SER A 193 -11.88 55.88 -14.99
C SER A 193 -11.58 54.45 -15.45
N PRO A 194 -12.44 53.84 -16.29
CA PRO A 194 -12.21 52.53 -16.86
C PRO A 194 -10.92 52.40 -17.69
N SER A 195 -10.35 53.55 -18.09
CA SER A 195 -9.10 53.59 -18.86
C SER A 195 -7.84 53.60 -17.96
N ASN A 196 -8.01 53.73 -16.65
CA ASN A 196 -6.90 53.76 -15.71
C ASN A 196 -6.81 52.43 -14.98
N TYR A 197 -5.84 51.60 -15.31
CA TYR A 197 -5.64 50.29 -14.72
C TYR A 197 -4.66 50.35 -13.55
N SER A 198 -5.01 49.72 -12.46
CA SER A 198 -4.10 49.41 -11.34
C SER A 198 -3.48 48.04 -11.54
N PHE A 199 -2.18 48.00 -11.61
CA PHE A 199 -1.42 46.77 -11.69
C PHE A 199 -1.55 45.95 -10.39
N GLN A 200 -1.82 44.67 -10.49
CA GLN A 200 -1.90 43.76 -9.37
C GLN A 200 -0.80 42.71 -9.45
N ARG A 201 -0.26 42.33 -8.30
CA ARG A 201 0.78 41.32 -8.22
C ARG A 201 0.71 40.54 -6.91
N ILE A 202 0.87 39.19 -7.02
CA ILE A 202 1.27 38.32 -5.93
C ILE A 202 2.65 37.81 -6.29
N LEU A 203 3.63 37.99 -5.43
CA LEU A 203 5.01 37.59 -5.67
C LEU A 203 5.53 36.77 -4.47
N CYS A 204 6.10 35.60 -4.75
CA CYS A 204 6.94 34.85 -3.84
C CYS A 204 8.37 34.88 -4.36
N VAL A 205 9.28 35.46 -3.60
CA VAL A 205 10.67 35.66 -4.02
C VAL A 205 11.65 35.29 -2.91
N SER A 206 12.84 34.85 -3.29
CA SER A 206 13.92 34.63 -2.33
C SER A 206 14.58 35.95 -1.88
N SER A 207 14.79 36.07 -0.59
CA SER A 207 15.51 37.19 0.02
C SER A 207 16.25 36.73 1.26
N LYS A 208 17.58 36.84 1.28
CA LYS A 208 18.44 36.45 2.41
C LYS A 208 18.19 35.01 2.89
N ASN A 209 18.15 34.08 1.95
CA ASN A 209 17.83 32.65 2.18
C ASN A 209 16.46 32.39 2.82
N ARG A 210 15.49 33.26 2.61
CA ARG A 210 14.11 33.14 3.09
C ARG A 210 13.15 33.41 1.95
N LEU A 211 11.92 32.95 2.03
CA LEU A 211 10.88 33.36 1.10
C LEU A 211 10.17 34.60 1.66
N GLN A 212 9.94 35.53 0.77
CA GLN A 212 9.17 36.76 0.99
C GLN A 212 7.98 36.78 0.04
N TRP A 213 6.81 37.05 0.59
CA TRP A 213 5.58 37.24 -0.15
C TRP A 213 5.20 38.70 -0.20
N SER A 214 4.74 39.15 -1.36
CA SER A 214 4.27 40.51 -1.58
C SER A 214 2.96 40.50 -2.35
N PHE A 215 1.95 41.16 -1.79
CA PHE A 215 0.64 41.34 -2.41
C PHE A 215 0.47 42.83 -2.72
N LEU A 216 0.53 43.20 -3.99
CA LEU A 216 0.39 44.56 -4.47
C LEU A 216 -1.01 44.77 -5.03
N ASN A 217 -1.77 45.74 -4.50
CA ASN A 217 -3.13 46.09 -4.93
C ASN A 217 -4.13 44.94 -5.03
N PHE A 218 -3.85 43.81 -4.34
CA PHE A 218 -4.66 42.59 -4.40
C PHE A 218 -5.82 42.61 -3.41
N PHE A 219 -5.61 43.12 -2.20
CA PHE A 219 -6.62 43.27 -1.17
C PHE A 219 -7.32 44.63 -1.25
N ALA A 220 -8.64 44.58 -1.40
CA ALA A 220 -9.47 45.78 -1.54
C ALA A 220 -10.43 45.95 -0.35
N SER A 221 -10.71 47.21 0.01
CA SER A 221 -11.74 47.53 1.01
C SER A 221 -13.13 47.00 0.61
N PRO A 222 -14.07 46.83 1.54
CA PRO A 222 -15.42 46.34 1.25
C PRO A 222 -16.15 47.11 0.16
N ASP A 223 -15.97 48.44 0.12
CA ASP A 223 -16.49 49.32 -0.93
C ASP A 223 -15.67 49.23 -2.25
N GLY A 224 -14.54 48.56 -2.23
CA GLY A 224 -13.62 48.41 -3.35
C GLY A 224 -12.82 49.68 -3.70
N ALA A 225 -12.97 50.77 -2.95
CA ALA A 225 -12.38 52.07 -3.25
C ALA A 225 -10.88 52.15 -2.94
N ARG A 226 -10.41 51.35 -1.97
CA ARG A 226 -9.03 51.35 -1.52
C ARG A 226 -8.41 49.99 -1.64
N THR A 227 -7.13 49.95 -1.91
CA THR A 227 -6.32 48.73 -1.88
C THR A 227 -5.19 48.87 -0.87
N ILE A 228 -4.75 47.75 -0.32
CA ILE A 228 -3.57 47.73 0.54
C ILE A 228 -2.52 46.78 -0.03
N ASN A 229 -1.25 47.11 0.25
CA ASN A 229 -0.11 46.25 -0.05
C ASN A 229 0.29 45.51 1.22
N ILE A 230 0.58 44.24 1.08
CA ILE A 230 0.95 43.38 2.19
C ILE A 230 2.24 42.68 1.83
N ASP A 231 3.23 42.80 2.71
CA ASP A 231 4.48 42.07 2.65
C ASP A 231 4.59 41.15 3.88
N ILE A 232 4.99 39.90 3.66
CA ILE A 232 5.18 38.91 4.73
C ILE A 232 6.44 38.10 4.43
N SER A 233 7.32 37.97 5.41
CA SER A 233 8.62 37.30 5.24
C SER A 233 8.76 36.14 6.21
N GLY A 234 9.35 35.04 5.74
CA GLY A 234 9.75 33.93 6.60
C GLY A 234 10.83 34.35 7.60
N VAL A 235 10.85 33.73 8.75
CA VAL A 235 11.87 33.88 9.79
C VAL A 235 12.98 32.85 9.63
N SER A 236 12.62 31.62 9.32
CA SER A 236 13.56 30.50 9.15
C SER A 236 14.24 30.55 7.77
N ALA A 237 15.47 30.06 7.73
CA ALA A 237 16.20 29.94 6.47
C ALA A 237 15.74 28.72 5.68
N VAL A 238 15.51 28.90 4.39
CA VAL A 238 15.33 27.80 3.44
C VAL A 238 16.69 27.20 3.14
N VAL A 239 16.85 25.91 3.37
CA VAL A 239 18.13 25.20 3.23
C VAL A 239 18.25 24.65 1.80
N PRO A 240 19.25 25.08 1.01
CA PRO A 240 19.49 24.51 -0.32
C PRO A 240 19.72 23.00 -0.26
N LYS A 241 19.32 22.31 -1.33
CA LYS A 241 19.42 20.85 -1.49
C LYS A 241 18.65 20.06 -0.44
N ASN A 242 17.57 20.66 0.07
CA ASN A 242 16.64 20.02 0.97
C ASN A 242 15.21 20.41 0.63
N TRP A 243 14.29 19.47 0.69
CA TRP A 243 12.87 19.74 0.50
C TRP A 243 12.32 20.54 1.68
N SER A 244 11.56 21.57 1.40
CA SER A 244 10.77 22.32 2.39
C SER A 244 9.36 22.55 1.86
N HIS A 245 8.37 22.39 2.73
CA HIS A 245 6.98 22.71 2.44
C HIS A 245 6.72 24.18 2.74
N HIS A 246 6.09 24.88 1.84
CA HIS A 246 5.70 26.28 1.98
C HIS A 246 4.20 26.41 1.79
N LEU A 247 3.56 27.13 2.70
CA LEU A 247 2.12 27.37 2.66
C LEU A 247 1.85 28.82 3.09
N ILE A 248 1.06 29.54 2.29
CA ILE A 248 0.48 30.83 2.70
C ILE A 248 -1.03 30.74 2.58
N ARG A 249 -1.75 31.20 3.59
CA ARG A 249 -3.21 31.10 3.68
C ARG A 249 -3.83 32.39 4.16
N PHE A 250 -5.06 32.64 3.73
CA PHE A 250 -5.88 33.78 4.09
C PHE A 250 -7.24 33.33 4.61
N ASP A 251 -7.66 33.89 5.73
CA ASP A 251 -8.99 33.75 6.33
C ASP A 251 -9.80 35.02 6.07
N SER A 252 -10.82 34.90 5.24
CA SER A 252 -11.69 36.02 4.86
C SER A 252 -12.60 36.53 5.99
N GLY A 253 -12.79 35.70 7.05
CA GLY A 253 -13.57 36.08 8.22
C GLY A 253 -12.83 37.01 9.17
N THR A 254 -11.52 36.86 9.32
CA THR A 254 -10.69 37.62 10.26
C THR A 254 -9.70 38.55 9.59
N GLY A 255 -9.43 38.35 8.30
CA GLY A 255 -8.38 39.03 7.55
C GLY A 255 -6.99 38.52 7.84
N LEU A 256 -6.86 37.37 8.53
CA LEU A 256 -5.59 36.75 8.87
C LEU A 256 -4.89 36.24 7.60
N ILE A 257 -3.63 36.63 7.42
CA ILE A 257 -2.71 36.00 6.47
C ILE A 257 -1.58 35.36 7.26
N GLU A 258 -1.37 34.07 7.03
CA GLU A 258 -0.36 33.33 7.73
C GLU A 258 0.55 32.59 6.75
N TYR A 259 1.85 32.71 6.94
CA TYR A 259 2.86 31.96 6.19
C TYR A 259 3.48 30.88 7.07
N LEU A 260 3.52 29.64 6.55
CA LEU A 260 4.08 28.47 7.22
C LEU A 260 5.22 27.86 6.40
N MET A 261 6.24 27.34 7.10
CA MET A 261 7.25 26.48 6.52
C MET A 261 7.32 25.18 7.31
N ASN A 262 7.23 24.05 6.62
CA ASN A 262 7.20 22.70 7.21
C ASN A 262 6.15 22.56 8.33
N GLY A 263 4.98 23.17 8.15
CA GLY A 263 3.87 23.16 9.10
C GLY A 263 4.02 24.07 10.31
N SER A 264 5.13 24.79 10.43
CA SER A 264 5.37 25.76 11.50
C SER A 264 5.09 27.17 11.01
N THR A 265 4.34 27.96 11.79
CA THR A 265 4.06 29.37 11.47
C THR A 265 5.34 30.18 11.48
N GLU A 266 5.62 30.83 10.36
CA GLU A 266 6.77 31.71 10.14
C GLU A 266 6.43 33.18 10.41
N SER A 267 5.24 33.60 9.96
CA SER A 267 4.83 35.01 10.06
C SER A 267 3.31 35.15 9.93
N ILE A 268 2.76 36.17 10.59
CA ILE A 268 1.34 36.52 10.59
C ILE A 268 1.18 37.99 10.33
N VAL A 269 0.22 38.33 9.46
CA VAL A 269 -0.25 39.71 9.24
C VAL A 269 -1.77 39.74 9.07
N TYR A 270 -2.39 40.90 9.24
CA TYR A 270 -3.83 41.05 9.07
C TYR A 270 -4.14 42.04 7.93
N ALA A 271 -4.93 41.58 6.97
CA ALA A 271 -5.48 42.40 5.89
C ALA A 271 -6.74 43.13 6.38
N THR A 272 -6.59 44.02 7.35
CA THR A 272 -7.70 44.76 7.96
C THR A 272 -7.38 46.27 7.97
N THR A 273 -8.39 47.08 8.21
CA THR A 273 -8.26 48.56 8.32
C THR A 273 -7.33 48.99 9.44
N THR A 274 -7.15 48.16 10.46
CA THR A 274 -6.28 48.45 11.61
C THR A 274 -4.91 47.77 11.50
N GLY A 275 -4.74 46.82 10.57
CA GLY A 275 -3.58 45.94 10.51
C GLY A 275 -3.53 44.91 11.64
N HIS A 276 -4.62 44.75 12.40
CA HIS A 276 -4.77 43.81 13.53
C HIS A 276 -6.10 43.07 13.45
N GLU A 277 -6.25 42.04 14.25
CA GLU A 277 -7.52 41.32 14.42
C GLU A 277 -8.63 42.25 14.88
N GLY A 278 -9.86 42.03 14.35
CA GLY A 278 -11.06 42.85 14.68
C GLY A 278 -11.22 44.13 13.89
N GLY A 279 -10.29 44.48 12.98
CA GLY A 279 -10.49 45.54 11.98
C GLY A 279 -11.42 45.06 10.85
N GLU A 280 -11.95 46.02 10.05
CA GLU A 280 -12.71 45.67 8.86
C GLU A 280 -11.80 45.03 7.82
N VAL A 281 -12.23 43.86 7.28
CA VAL A 281 -11.39 43.01 6.43
C VAL A 281 -11.33 43.54 5.00
N TYR A 282 -10.13 43.61 4.46
CA TYR A 282 -9.88 43.81 3.04
C TYR A 282 -9.95 42.46 2.32
N SER A 283 -10.78 42.32 1.30
CA SER A 283 -10.98 41.09 0.55
C SER A 283 -10.13 41.08 -0.72
N PRO A 284 -9.57 39.93 -1.10
CA PRO A 284 -8.86 39.79 -2.36
C PRO A 284 -9.82 39.89 -3.55
N ILE A 285 -9.39 40.56 -4.62
CA ILE A 285 -10.14 40.66 -5.88
C ILE A 285 -9.15 40.40 -7.02
N ALA A 286 -9.39 39.36 -7.84
CA ALA A 286 -8.66 39.14 -9.07
C ALA A 286 -9.10 40.17 -10.14
N GLY A 287 -8.13 40.81 -10.81
CA GLY A 287 -8.39 41.70 -11.93
C GLY A 287 -8.58 40.97 -13.25
N GLU A 288 -8.40 41.65 -14.36
CA GLU A 288 -8.50 41.12 -15.71
C GLU A 288 -7.16 40.53 -16.18
N GLY A 289 -7.20 39.41 -16.94
CA GLY A 289 -6.01 38.85 -17.59
C GLY A 289 -4.98 38.25 -16.62
N GLY A 290 -5.42 37.58 -15.55
CA GLY A 290 -4.52 37.01 -14.54
C GLY A 290 -3.68 35.86 -15.07
N THR A 291 -2.34 35.94 -14.89
CA THR A 291 -1.37 34.97 -15.34
C THR A 291 -0.49 34.54 -14.17
N PHE A 292 -0.35 33.24 -13.94
CA PHE A 292 0.63 32.63 -13.02
C PHE A 292 1.92 32.30 -13.77
N VAL A 293 3.04 32.62 -13.15
CA VAL A 293 4.40 32.33 -13.63
C VAL A 293 5.15 31.63 -12.49
N LEU A 294 5.56 30.40 -12.69
CA LEU A 294 6.28 29.61 -11.69
C LEU A 294 7.73 29.43 -12.13
N GLY A 295 8.66 29.64 -11.19
CA GLY A 295 10.08 29.34 -11.37
C GLY A 295 10.82 30.34 -12.29
N SER A 296 10.38 31.60 -12.39
CA SER A 296 11.09 32.64 -13.14
C SER A 296 12.40 32.98 -12.44
N GLY A 297 13.53 32.51 -13.01
CA GLY A 297 14.85 32.71 -12.42
C GLY A 297 15.19 31.83 -11.23
N PHE A 298 14.27 31.02 -10.76
CA PHE A 298 14.51 30.03 -9.68
C PHE A 298 15.34 28.83 -10.16
N SER A 299 16.34 28.47 -9.37
CA SER A 299 17.18 27.27 -9.62
C SER A 299 16.89 26.19 -8.60
N GLY A 300 16.15 25.14 -9.01
CA GLY A 300 15.76 24.06 -8.10
C GLY A 300 14.60 23.23 -8.62
N MET A 301 14.00 22.46 -7.71
CA MET A 301 12.81 21.67 -8.02
C MET A 301 11.60 22.18 -7.24
N MET A 302 10.43 22.05 -7.84
CA MET A 302 9.13 22.29 -7.23
C MET A 302 8.26 21.05 -7.41
N ASP A 303 7.46 20.74 -6.39
CA ASP A 303 6.56 19.62 -6.41
C ASP A 303 5.23 19.97 -5.71
N GLU A 304 4.14 19.31 -6.12
CA GLU A 304 2.80 19.47 -5.54
C GLU A 304 2.40 20.95 -5.35
N PHE A 305 2.45 21.75 -6.42
CA PHE A 305 1.96 23.12 -6.36
C PHE A 305 0.43 23.13 -6.41
N MET A 306 -0.20 23.65 -5.36
CA MET A 306 -1.65 23.68 -5.22
C MET A 306 -2.17 25.06 -4.81
N ILE A 307 -3.38 25.37 -5.29
CA ILE A 307 -4.18 26.51 -4.84
C ILE A 307 -5.52 25.96 -4.35
N HIS A 308 -5.92 26.35 -3.16
CA HIS A 308 -7.21 25.98 -2.57
C HIS A 308 -8.07 27.23 -2.40
N GLY A 309 -9.38 27.11 -2.67
CA GLY A 309 -10.40 28.10 -2.36
C GLY A 309 -10.89 28.00 -0.91
N SER A 310 -10.02 27.57 0.00
CA SER A 310 -10.32 27.38 1.42
C SER A 310 -9.09 27.61 2.29
N TYR A 311 -9.32 27.86 3.58
CA TYR A 311 -8.26 27.95 4.58
C TYR A 311 -7.85 26.55 5.04
N ILE A 312 -6.69 26.05 4.61
CA ILE A 312 -6.16 24.75 5.02
C ILE A 312 -5.60 24.85 6.44
N SER A 313 -6.29 24.28 7.42
CA SER A 313 -5.91 24.36 8.83
C SER A 313 -4.74 23.45 9.19
N SER A 314 -4.65 22.27 8.57
CA SER A 314 -3.64 21.25 8.85
C SER A 314 -2.97 20.78 7.57
N PRO A 315 -1.85 21.42 7.16
CA PRO A 315 -1.13 21.01 5.96
C PRO A 315 -0.45 19.63 6.13
N ALA A 316 -0.43 18.84 5.06
CA ALA A 316 0.26 17.55 5.02
C ALA A 316 1.75 17.76 4.75
N VAL A 317 2.54 17.92 5.78
CA VAL A 317 3.99 18.17 5.67
C VAL A 317 4.84 16.89 5.66
N ARG A 318 4.23 15.71 5.81
CA ARG A 318 4.91 14.42 5.82
C ARG A 318 4.82 13.74 4.47
N LYS A 319 5.88 13.04 4.07
CA LYS A 319 5.89 12.29 2.81
C LYS A 319 4.90 11.13 2.85
N TYR A 320 4.83 10.44 3.99
CA TYR A 320 3.94 9.29 4.18
C TYR A 320 2.96 9.53 5.33
N HIS A 321 1.73 9.08 5.13
CA HIS A 321 0.65 9.24 6.10
C HIS A 321 0.93 8.47 7.41
N LYS A 322 0.83 9.14 8.56
CA LYS A 322 1.21 8.57 9.87
C LYS A 322 0.50 7.27 10.25
N PRO A 323 -0.80 7.11 10.04
CA PRO A 323 -1.50 5.85 10.30
C PRO A 323 -1.01 4.68 9.44
N GLY A 324 -0.29 4.96 8.35
CA GLY A 324 0.13 3.94 7.41
C GLY A 324 -1.00 3.40 6.55
N GLY A 325 -0.79 2.24 5.96
CA GLY A 325 -1.73 1.61 5.03
C GLY A 325 -1.86 0.11 5.26
N ARG A 326 -2.89 -0.50 4.69
CA ARG A 326 -3.17 -1.93 4.80
C ARG A 326 -3.52 -2.54 3.45
N ILE A 327 -3.02 -3.74 3.21
CA ILE A 327 -3.49 -4.60 2.14
C ILE A 327 -4.12 -5.86 2.72
N GLU A 328 -5.06 -6.44 1.97
CA GLU A 328 -5.61 -7.78 2.23
C GLU A 328 -5.65 -8.56 0.93
N THR A 329 -5.35 -9.86 0.99
CA THR A 329 -5.47 -10.74 -0.18
C THR A 329 -6.90 -11.22 -0.34
N ARG A 330 -7.24 -11.67 -1.54
CA ARG A 330 -8.40 -12.54 -1.77
C ARG A 330 -8.26 -13.82 -0.96
N ALA A 331 -9.36 -14.56 -0.86
CA ALA A 331 -9.32 -15.94 -0.39
C ALA A 331 -8.45 -16.77 -1.34
N ILE A 332 -7.42 -17.40 -0.79
CA ILE A 332 -6.52 -18.31 -1.50
C ILE A 332 -6.94 -19.71 -1.13
N ASP A 333 -7.33 -20.55 -2.10
CA ASP A 333 -7.68 -21.95 -1.88
C ASP A 333 -6.40 -22.80 -1.81
N LEU A 334 -6.17 -23.44 -0.69
CA LEU A 334 -5.03 -24.35 -0.46
C LEU A 334 -5.31 -25.77 -0.93
N GLY A 335 -6.54 -26.07 -1.32
CA GLY A 335 -7.06 -27.38 -1.66
C GLY A 335 -7.98 -27.93 -0.57
N GLU A 336 -8.63 -29.07 -0.88
CA GLU A 336 -9.54 -29.71 0.05
C GLU A 336 -8.85 -30.15 1.35
N GLY A 337 -9.63 -30.27 2.43
CA GLY A 337 -9.16 -30.64 3.75
C GLY A 337 -8.65 -29.47 4.58
N ASN A 338 -8.07 -29.78 5.73
CA ASN A 338 -7.59 -28.83 6.72
C ASN A 338 -6.07 -28.63 6.60
N ASN A 339 -5.65 -27.89 5.58
CA ASN A 339 -4.24 -27.67 5.26
C ASN A 339 -3.52 -26.90 6.37
N GLY A 340 -2.42 -27.44 6.89
CA GLY A 340 -1.64 -26.83 7.96
C GLY A 340 -0.67 -25.77 7.44
N ILE A 341 -0.76 -24.54 7.93
CA ILE A 341 0.23 -23.51 7.60
C ILE A 341 1.50 -23.76 8.42
N LEU A 342 2.62 -23.87 7.73
CA LEU A 342 3.91 -24.11 8.36
C LEU A 342 4.65 -22.81 8.65
N LYS A 343 4.64 -21.89 7.68
CA LYS A 343 5.46 -20.70 7.75
C LYS A 343 4.97 -19.64 6.76
N VAL A 344 5.14 -18.39 7.12
CA VAL A 344 5.01 -17.24 6.22
C VAL A 344 6.39 -16.64 6.02
N GLU A 345 6.80 -16.39 4.79
CA GLU A 345 8.03 -15.69 4.46
C GLU A 345 7.69 -14.39 3.73
N ALA A 346 8.46 -13.36 3.97
CA ALA A 346 8.34 -12.08 3.30
C ALA A 346 9.72 -11.55 2.92
N SER A 347 9.84 -11.03 1.71
CA SER A 347 11.00 -10.25 1.29
C SER A 347 10.56 -8.83 1.00
N GLY A 348 11.42 -7.89 1.34
CA GLY A 348 11.17 -6.48 1.19
C GLY A 348 12.27 -5.67 1.86
N GLY A 349 12.02 -4.40 2.04
CA GLY A 349 12.99 -3.50 2.67
C GLY A 349 12.35 -2.19 3.06
N LYS A 350 13.18 -1.16 3.14
CA LYS A 350 12.80 0.18 3.53
C LYS A 350 13.24 1.17 2.44
N THR A 351 12.38 2.13 2.13
CA THR A 351 12.68 3.22 1.23
C THR A 351 13.20 4.38 2.06
N SER A 352 14.47 4.44 2.37
CA SER A 352 15.06 5.72 2.74
C SER A 352 15.34 6.50 1.46
N LEU A 353 15.03 7.78 1.40
CA LEU A 353 15.33 8.70 0.29
C LEU A 353 16.83 8.83 0.00
N VAL A 354 17.64 8.22 0.78
CA VAL A 354 19.08 8.31 0.67
C VAL A 354 19.60 7.05 0.03
N ASP A 355 19.80 7.12 -1.28
CA ASP A 355 20.64 6.17 -1.99
C ASP A 355 22.01 6.15 -1.28
N THR A 356 22.32 5.02 -0.64
CA THR A 356 23.51 4.83 0.20
C THR A 356 24.83 5.15 -0.50
N LYS A 357 24.85 5.33 -1.82
CA LYS A 357 26.02 5.77 -2.58
C LYS A 357 26.33 7.26 -2.42
N ILE A 358 25.30 8.11 -2.28
CA ILE A 358 25.50 9.55 -2.04
C ILE A 358 25.88 9.80 -0.58
N MET A 359 25.42 8.95 0.36
CA MET A 359 25.74 9.06 1.80
C MET A 359 27.18 8.65 2.15
N GLY A 360 27.91 7.98 1.27
CA GLY A 360 29.32 7.62 1.54
C GLY A 360 30.20 8.85 1.84
N GLU A 361 29.88 10.00 1.26
CA GLU A 361 30.59 11.26 1.50
C GLU A 361 30.04 12.05 2.70
N TYR A 362 28.74 11.97 2.98
CA TYR A 362 28.10 12.72 4.10
C TYR A 362 28.26 12.05 5.47
N LYS A 363 28.48 10.73 5.56
CA LYS A 363 28.75 10.04 6.84
C LYS A 363 30.01 10.53 7.58
N ARG A 364 30.89 11.25 6.90
CA ARG A 364 32.11 11.79 7.52
C ARG A 364 31.87 13.05 8.38
N ASN A 365 30.75 13.73 8.27
CA ASN A 365 30.51 15.03 8.92
C ASN A 365 29.45 15.03 10.00
N GLY A 366 29.08 13.89 10.60
CA GLY A 366 28.27 13.85 11.83
C GLY A 366 26.83 14.32 11.70
N ALA A 367 26.29 14.45 10.50
CA ALA A 367 24.93 14.95 10.28
C ALA A 367 23.92 13.80 10.25
N PHE A 368 22.99 13.87 11.18
CA PHE A 368 21.67 13.27 11.26
C PHE A 368 21.53 11.82 10.73
N LEU A 369 21.63 10.88 11.66
CA LEU A 369 21.09 9.54 11.51
C LEU A 369 19.55 9.64 11.52
N PHE A 370 18.93 9.71 10.35
CA PHE A 370 17.51 9.39 10.24
C PHE A 370 17.38 7.90 10.57
N SER A 371 16.77 7.60 11.70
CA SER A 371 16.44 6.23 12.05
C SER A 371 15.24 5.83 11.22
N ASP A 372 15.46 5.00 10.19
CA ASP A 372 14.37 4.38 9.47
C ASP A 372 13.74 3.29 10.34
N ASP A 373 12.77 3.70 11.15
CA ASP A 373 11.96 2.86 12.03
C ASP A 373 10.65 2.40 11.38
N SER A 374 10.52 2.58 10.06
CA SER A 374 9.36 2.08 9.31
C SER A 374 9.20 0.56 9.44
N GLN A 375 7.97 0.06 9.50
CA GLN A 375 7.68 -1.32 9.84
C GLN A 375 6.54 -1.90 8.99
N MET A 376 6.56 -3.23 8.85
CA MET A 376 5.42 -4.02 8.37
C MET A 376 4.96 -4.98 9.46
N GLN A 377 3.63 -5.15 9.58
CA GLN A 377 3.03 -6.18 10.42
C GLN A 377 2.21 -7.12 9.54
N PHE A 378 2.36 -8.42 9.78
CA PHE A 378 1.74 -9.45 8.98
C PHE A 378 0.66 -10.17 9.77
N PHE A 379 -0.45 -10.44 9.11
CA PHE A 379 -1.59 -11.13 9.69
C PHE A 379 -2.07 -12.22 8.75
N ILE A 380 -2.59 -13.30 9.34
CA ILE A 380 -3.18 -14.42 8.64
C ILE A 380 -4.56 -14.72 9.20
N CYS A 381 -5.47 -15.10 8.34
CA CYS A 381 -6.78 -15.60 8.71
C CYS A 381 -7.11 -16.80 7.83
N THR A 382 -7.71 -17.85 8.41
CA THR A 382 -8.11 -19.07 7.69
C THR A 382 -9.61 -19.31 7.85
N SER A 383 -10.18 -20.01 6.87
CA SER A 383 -11.59 -20.44 6.85
C SER A 383 -11.75 -21.69 6.01
N ASP A 384 -12.81 -22.45 6.28
CA ASP A 384 -13.24 -23.57 5.43
C ASP A 384 -14.26 -23.14 4.36
N ASN A 385 -14.67 -21.85 4.39
CA ASN A 385 -15.59 -21.26 3.42
C ASN A 385 -15.00 -19.96 2.86
N PRO A 386 -14.90 -19.79 1.51
CA PRO A 386 -14.28 -18.61 0.90
C PRO A 386 -15.04 -17.30 1.14
N TYR A 387 -16.31 -17.38 1.54
CA TYR A 387 -17.20 -16.23 1.73
C TYR A 387 -17.43 -15.87 3.20
N ARG A 388 -17.07 -16.76 4.13
CA ARG A 388 -17.29 -16.59 5.56
C ARG A 388 -15.99 -16.63 6.34
N TRP A 389 -15.68 -15.53 7.04
CA TRP A 389 -14.41 -15.29 7.73
C TRP A 389 -14.67 -14.93 9.19
N ASP A 390 -15.09 -15.91 9.99
CA ASP A 390 -15.41 -15.72 11.40
C ASP A 390 -14.19 -15.79 12.33
N SER A 391 -13.08 -16.36 11.83
CA SER A 391 -11.83 -16.45 12.59
C SER A 391 -11.16 -15.10 12.69
N PRO A 392 -10.63 -14.73 13.87
CA PRO A 392 -9.90 -13.47 14.02
C PRO A 392 -8.56 -13.51 13.26
N TRP A 393 -8.11 -12.35 12.81
CA TRP A 393 -6.78 -12.18 12.27
C TRP A 393 -5.72 -12.52 13.34
N LYS A 394 -4.83 -13.42 13.02
CA LYS A 394 -3.67 -13.79 13.87
C LYS A 394 -2.43 -13.10 13.36
N THR A 395 -1.67 -12.47 14.24
CA THR A 395 -0.36 -11.89 13.89
C THR A 395 0.64 -13.00 13.62
N VAL A 396 1.44 -12.85 12.56
CA VAL A 396 2.52 -13.77 12.21
C VAL A 396 3.82 -13.02 11.99
N THR A 397 4.93 -13.62 12.43
CA THR A 397 6.27 -13.11 12.19
C THR A 397 6.86 -13.84 10.99
N PRO A 398 7.23 -13.14 9.90
CA PRO A 398 7.86 -13.78 8.75
C PRO A 398 9.10 -14.57 9.16
N GLY A 399 9.21 -15.79 8.63
CA GLY A 399 10.30 -16.71 8.96
C GLY A 399 10.10 -17.56 10.20
N ALA A 400 9.14 -17.25 11.07
CA ALA A 400 8.82 -18.08 12.23
C ALA A 400 8.07 -19.36 11.83
N ASP A 401 8.37 -20.44 12.52
CA ASP A 401 7.61 -21.69 12.42
C ASP A 401 6.28 -21.54 13.17
N ILE A 402 5.16 -21.78 12.46
CA ILE A 402 3.80 -21.73 12.99
C ILE A 402 3.05 -23.05 12.77
N ALA A 403 3.78 -24.14 12.49
CA ALA A 403 3.20 -25.46 12.27
C ALA A 403 2.27 -25.88 13.44
N GLY A 404 1.09 -26.37 13.08
CA GLY A 404 0.09 -26.84 14.04
C GLY A 404 -0.73 -25.72 14.74
N ALA A 405 -0.39 -24.45 14.54
CA ALA A 405 -1.11 -23.33 15.16
C ALA A 405 -2.22 -22.75 14.27
N ILE A 406 -2.10 -22.92 12.95
CA ILE A 406 -2.99 -22.33 11.95
C ILE A 406 -3.23 -23.37 10.84
N SER A 407 -4.50 -23.62 10.54
CA SER A 407 -4.90 -24.52 9.45
C SER A 407 -6.24 -24.07 8.86
N GLY A 408 -6.59 -24.59 7.68
CA GLY A 408 -7.85 -24.36 6.99
C GLY A 408 -7.75 -24.61 5.49
N ARG A 409 -8.89 -24.64 4.80
CA ARG A 409 -8.92 -24.74 3.33
C ARG A 409 -8.54 -23.44 2.64
N TYR A 410 -9.08 -22.34 3.12
CA TYR A 410 -8.84 -21.00 2.55
C TYR A 410 -7.99 -20.18 3.50
N VAL A 411 -7.11 -19.38 2.93
CA VAL A 411 -6.26 -18.45 3.69
C VAL A 411 -6.35 -17.04 3.09
N LYS A 412 -6.34 -16.05 3.97
CA LYS A 412 -6.09 -14.64 3.63
C LYS A 412 -4.88 -14.13 4.38
N MET A 413 -4.13 -13.29 3.73
CA MET A 413 -3.07 -12.51 4.35
C MET A 413 -3.45 -11.04 4.40
N ALA A 414 -3.03 -10.36 5.46
CA ALA A 414 -3.05 -8.90 5.50
C ALA A 414 -1.69 -8.38 5.94
N VAL A 415 -1.32 -7.22 5.41
CA VAL A 415 -0.08 -6.53 5.77
C VAL A 415 -0.40 -5.07 6.05
N ASN A 416 -0.04 -4.62 7.25
CA ASN A 416 -0.04 -3.22 7.60
C ASN A 416 1.35 -2.65 7.33
N PHE A 417 1.39 -1.49 6.69
CA PHE A 417 2.60 -0.72 6.43
C PHE A 417 2.58 0.51 7.33
N TYR A 418 3.64 0.74 8.08
CA TYR A 418 3.80 1.92 8.92
C TYR A 418 5.02 2.71 8.46
N PRO A 419 4.88 4.00 8.18
CA PRO A 419 6.02 4.85 7.84
C PRO A 419 6.95 5.01 9.05
N SER A 420 8.12 5.57 8.80
CA SER A 420 9.01 6.04 9.87
C SER A 420 8.33 7.11 10.74
N SER A 421 8.81 7.30 11.96
CA SER A 421 8.24 8.27 12.90
C SER A 421 8.27 9.71 12.40
N ASP A 422 9.26 10.05 11.58
CA ASP A 422 9.38 11.33 10.89
C ASP A 422 8.49 11.42 9.62
N GLY A 423 7.96 10.29 9.14
CA GLY A 423 7.14 10.21 7.93
C GLY A 423 7.93 10.28 6.63
N GLU A 424 9.26 10.14 6.65
CA GLU A 424 10.11 10.29 5.47
C GLU A 424 10.48 8.98 4.79
N ALA A 425 10.31 7.84 5.48
CA ALA A 425 10.58 6.51 4.94
C ALA A 425 9.36 5.59 5.01
N SER A 426 9.24 4.69 4.04
CA SER A 426 8.21 3.66 3.95
C SER A 426 8.84 2.29 3.85
N PRO A 427 8.27 1.26 4.47
CA PRO A 427 8.61 -0.10 4.12
C PRO A 427 8.02 -0.45 2.75
N TYR A 428 8.64 -1.41 2.06
CA TYR A 428 8.09 -2.00 0.85
C TYR A 428 8.14 -3.52 0.90
N LEU A 429 7.16 -4.15 0.27
CA LEU A 429 7.01 -5.60 0.19
C LEU A 429 7.22 -6.05 -1.26
N GLU A 430 8.24 -6.88 -1.50
CA GLU A 430 8.57 -7.43 -2.81
C GLU A 430 7.82 -8.74 -3.07
N GLU A 431 7.81 -9.61 -2.06
CA GLU A 431 7.26 -10.95 -2.18
C GLU A 431 6.75 -11.44 -0.83
N LEU A 432 5.66 -12.18 -0.87
CA LEU A 432 5.08 -12.89 0.27
C LEU A 432 4.89 -14.36 -0.11
N ARG A 433 5.34 -15.28 0.73
CA ARG A 433 5.18 -16.73 0.55
C ARG A 433 4.43 -17.33 1.72
N ILE A 434 3.49 -18.22 1.40
CA ILE A 434 2.80 -19.05 2.38
C ILE A 434 3.26 -20.49 2.12
N ILE A 435 3.92 -21.08 3.09
CA ILE A 435 4.39 -22.46 3.04
C ILE A 435 3.44 -23.30 3.89
N TYR A 436 2.87 -24.34 3.30
CA TYR A 436 1.86 -25.14 3.96
C TYR A 436 2.01 -26.64 3.66
N GLN A 437 1.50 -27.45 4.58
CA GLN A 437 1.35 -28.89 4.46
C GLN A 437 -0.06 -29.18 3.96
N PRO A 438 -0.23 -29.75 2.77
CA PRO A 438 -1.55 -30.17 2.29
C PRO A 438 -2.13 -31.25 3.20
N ASP A 439 -3.44 -31.22 3.40
CA ASP A 439 -4.19 -32.30 4.03
C ASP A 439 -4.58 -33.32 2.96
N GLU A 440 -3.62 -34.14 2.56
CA GLU A 440 -3.88 -35.19 1.56
C GLU A 440 -4.74 -36.30 2.18
N PRO A 441 -5.73 -36.82 1.42
CA PRO A 441 -6.57 -37.93 1.90
C PRO A 441 -5.71 -39.16 2.18
N PRO A 442 -5.92 -39.83 3.33
CA PRO A 442 -5.08 -40.99 3.69
C PRO A 442 -5.28 -42.15 2.74
N LEU A 443 -4.21 -42.96 2.57
CA LEU A 443 -4.32 -44.21 1.86
C LEU A 443 -5.33 -45.17 2.57
N PRO A 444 -6.01 -46.03 1.81
CA PRO A 444 -7.02 -46.91 2.38
C PRO A 444 -6.41 -47.91 3.39
N PRO A 445 -7.21 -48.38 4.38
CA PRO A 445 -6.78 -49.45 5.25
C PRO A 445 -6.53 -50.73 4.45
N VAL A 446 -5.60 -51.55 4.91
CA VAL A 446 -5.22 -52.77 4.24
C VAL A 446 -5.70 -54.02 5.02
N GLN A 447 -5.73 -55.18 4.35
CA GLN A 447 -6.11 -56.45 4.95
C GLN A 447 -7.50 -56.42 5.59
N LEU A 448 -8.47 -55.76 4.93
CA LEU A 448 -9.86 -55.81 5.37
C LEU A 448 -10.38 -57.26 5.28
N THR A 449 -10.99 -57.72 6.34
CA THR A 449 -11.67 -59.04 6.47
C THR A 449 -13.05 -58.86 7.07
N ALA A 450 -13.99 -59.75 6.69
CA ALA A 450 -15.35 -59.75 7.18
C ALA A 450 -15.70 -61.15 7.70
N VAL A 451 -16.09 -61.25 8.96
CA VAL A 451 -16.51 -62.48 9.62
C VAL A 451 -18.03 -62.43 9.85
N ALA A 452 -18.77 -63.34 9.27
CA ALA A 452 -20.21 -63.44 9.43
C ALA A 452 -20.59 -63.95 10.84
N MET A 453 -21.62 -63.35 11.43
CA MET A 453 -22.19 -63.67 12.73
C MET A 453 -23.74 -63.69 12.63
N ASP A 454 -24.42 -64.03 13.74
CA ASP A 454 -25.88 -63.95 13.80
C ASP A 454 -26.38 -62.51 13.78
N GLY A 455 -27.05 -62.13 12.69
CA GLY A 455 -27.55 -60.75 12.51
C GLY A 455 -26.47 -59.68 12.41
N ALA A 456 -25.19 -60.08 12.25
CA ALA A 456 -24.07 -59.12 12.28
C ALA A 456 -22.90 -59.56 11.39
N VAL A 457 -21.99 -58.61 11.13
CA VAL A 457 -20.68 -58.85 10.51
C VAL A 457 -19.61 -58.17 11.35
N HIS A 458 -18.56 -58.89 11.70
CA HIS A 458 -17.39 -58.35 12.34
C HIS A 458 -16.32 -58.02 11.30
N LEU A 459 -16.01 -56.77 11.15
CA LEU A 459 -14.98 -56.28 10.24
C LEU A 459 -13.67 -56.05 11.00
N HIS A 460 -12.57 -56.49 10.40
CA HIS A 460 -11.21 -56.26 10.88
C HIS A 460 -10.34 -55.74 9.74
N TRP A 461 -9.46 -54.79 10.05
CA TRP A 461 -8.49 -54.24 9.09
C TRP A 461 -7.18 -53.86 9.76
N LYS A 462 -6.15 -53.71 8.97
CA LYS A 462 -4.90 -53.09 9.39
C LYS A 462 -4.96 -51.61 9.06
N SER A 463 -4.51 -50.75 10.00
CA SER A 463 -4.52 -49.32 9.84
C SER A 463 -3.88 -48.85 8.54
N SER A 464 -4.35 -47.72 8.01
CA SER A 464 -3.67 -46.97 6.98
C SER A 464 -2.22 -46.67 7.39
N PRO A 465 -1.26 -46.71 6.48
CA PRO A 465 0.12 -46.33 6.77
C PRO A 465 0.28 -44.83 7.08
N ASP A 466 -0.68 -43.99 6.71
CA ASP A 466 -0.59 -42.57 6.84
C ASP A 466 -0.90 -42.09 8.25
N GLN A 467 0.00 -41.26 8.80
CA GLN A 467 -0.11 -40.77 10.18
C GLN A 467 -1.23 -39.74 10.37
N ASN A 468 -1.66 -39.05 9.28
CA ASN A 468 -2.75 -38.09 9.29
C ASN A 468 -4.14 -38.72 9.37
N THR A 469 -4.23 -40.09 9.36
CA THR A 469 -5.50 -40.82 9.51
C THR A 469 -6.17 -40.48 10.84
N ARG A 470 -7.37 -39.93 10.80
CA ARG A 470 -8.22 -39.62 11.97
C ARG A 470 -9.22 -40.71 12.29
N GLY A 471 -9.66 -41.43 11.26
CA GLY A 471 -10.61 -42.53 11.41
C GLY A 471 -10.92 -43.25 10.11
N TYR A 472 -11.93 -44.11 10.15
CA TYR A 472 -12.39 -44.91 9.03
C TYR A 472 -13.90 -44.84 8.89
N LEU A 473 -14.38 -44.66 7.66
CA LEU A 473 -15.78 -44.80 7.30
C LEU A 473 -16.01 -46.18 6.71
N VAL A 474 -17.01 -46.89 7.23
CA VAL A 474 -17.45 -48.19 6.74
C VAL A 474 -18.62 -47.99 5.80
N TYR A 475 -18.42 -48.34 4.56
CA TYR A 475 -19.43 -48.33 3.52
C TYR A 475 -19.98 -49.75 3.37
N TYR A 476 -21.29 -49.94 3.42
CA TYR A 476 -21.92 -51.23 3.26
C TYR A 476 -23.19 -51.16 2.41
N GLY A 477 -23.52 -52.29 1.76
CA GLY A 477 -24.72 -52.42 0.94
C GLY A 477 -24.97 -53.88 0.56
N THR A 478 -26.05 -54.14 -0.21
CA THR A 478 -26.45 -55.47 -0.66
C THR A 478 -26.01 -55.81 -2.08
N SER A 479 -25.37 -54.88 -2.76
CA SER A 479 -24.78 -55.01 -4.08
C SER A 479 -23.32 -54.57 -4.09
N SER A 480 -22.49 -55.17 -4.95
CA SER A 480 -21.13 -54.71 -5.20
C SER A 480 -21.16 -53.33 -5.83
N ASP A 481 -20.27 -52.44 -5.39
CA ASP A 481 -20.16 -51.03 -5.79
C ASP A 481 -21.38 -50.13 -5.49
N ASP A 482 -22.37 -50.69 -4.74
CA ASP A 482 -23.55 -49.97 -4.25
C ASP A 482 -23.64 -50.09 -2.71
N TYR A 483 -23.19 -49.07 -2.02
CA TYR A 483 -22.99 -49.10 -0.55
C TYR A 483 -23.98 -48.18 0.18
N PHE A 484 -25.26 -48.16 -0.23
CA PHE A 484 -26.34 -47.39 0.40
C PHE A 484 -27.14 -48.24 1.40
N GLY A 485 -26.47 -49.02 2.23
CA GLY A 485 -27.12 -49.88 3.23
C GLY A 485 -27.78 -49.04 4.34
N GLU A 486 -28.97 -49.50 4.74
CA GLU A 486 -29.76 -48.85 5.81
C GLU A 486 -30.06 -49.77 6.97
N ASP A 487 -29.72 -51.08 6.88
CA ASP A 487 -30.14 -52.12 7.83
C ASP A 487 -29.34 -52.12 9.15
N ALA A 488 -28.14 -51.54 9.20
CA ALA A 488 -27.29 -51.60 10.38
C ALA A 488 -27.85 -50.79 11.57
N ALA A 489 -27.78 -51.35 12.76
CA ALA A 489 -28.20 -50.68 14.00
C ALA A 489 -27.35 -49.45 14.31
N LEU A 490 -26.13 -49.37 13.80
CA LEU A 490 -25.26 -48.21 13.91
C LEU A 490 -25.64 -47.05 12.97
N GLY A 491 -26.59 -47.25 12.04
CA GLY A 491 -27.09 -46.25 11.13
C GLY A 491 -26.84 -46.54 9.65
N VAL A 492 -27.26 -45.61 8.81
CA VAL A 492 -27.10 -45.70 7.36
C VAL A 492 -25.63 -45.60 6.94
N SER A 493 -25.29 -46.25 5.81
CA SER A 493 -23.95 -46.17 5.22
C SER A 493 -23.65 -44.76 4.72
N PRO A 494 -22.43 -44.20 4.98
CA PRO A 494 -21.32 -44.83 5.71
C PRO A 494 -21.40 -44.66 7.24
N VAL A 495 -20.95 -45.71 7.96
CA VAL A 495 -20.86 -45.71 9.42
C VAL A 495 -19.46 -45.26 9.85
N ASP A 496 -19.35 -44.29 10.75
CA ASP A 496 -18.07 -43.84 11.30
C ASP A 496 -17.56 -44.86 12.36
N ALA A 497 -16.46 -45.53 12.06
CA ALA A 497 -15.78 -46.40 12.96
C ALA A 497 -14.79 -45.68 13.90
N GLY A 498 -14.52 -44.37 13.67
CA GLY A 498 -13.47 -43.65 14.38
C GLY A 498 -12.08 -44.27 14.17
N LYS A 499 -11.16 -44.04 15.08
CA LYS A 499 -9.75 -44.53 14.99
C LYS A 499 -9.61 -45.94 15.54
N ARG A 500 -10.43 -46.90 15.05
CA ARG A 500 -10.43 -48.31 15.44
C ARG A 500 -9.92 -49.18 14.29
N ASN A 501 -9.55 -50.43 14.58
CA ASN A 501 -9.12 -51.41 13.59
C ASN A 501 -10.12 -52.56 13.43
N SER A 502 -11.25 -52.46 14.10
CA SER A 502 -12.37 -53.41 13.98
C SER A 502 -13.69 -52.76 14.39
N ILE A 503 -14.80 -53.28 13.86
CA ILE A 503 -16.16 -52.86 14.20
C ILE A 503 -17.14 -54.01 13.97
N PHE A 504 -18.16 -54.09 14.82
CA PHE A 504 -19.32 -54.94 14.59
C PHE A 504 -20.41 -54.11 13.89
N ILE A 505 -20.86 -54.60 12.74
CA ILE A 505 -22.03 -54.06 12.03
C ILE A 505 -23.18 -55.03 12.31
N ASP A 506 -23.98 -54.69 13.30
CA ASP A 506 -25.15 -55.45 13.76
C ASP A 506 -26.45 -54.89 13.13
N GLY A 507 -27.59 -55.60 13.35
CA GLY A 507 -28.88 -55.27 12.74
C GLY A 507 -29.04 -55.77 11.30
N LEU A 508 -28.06 -56.51 10.78
CA LEU A 508 -28.09 -57.04 9.42
C LEU A 508 -29.02 -58.26 9.32
N LYS A 509 -29.63 -58.45 8.15
CA LYS A 509 -30.56 -59.56 7.89
C LYS A 509 -29.81 -60.85 7.61
N ASN A 510 -30.10 -61.91 8.39
CA ASN A 510 -29.57 -63.25 8.15
C ASN A 510 -29.95 -63.76 6.76
N GLY A 511 -28.99 -64.37 6.06
CA GLY A 511 -29.19 -64.89 4.70
C GLY A 511 -28.98 -63.92 3.58
N VAL A 512 -28.90 -62.62 3.87
CA VAL A 512 -28.59 -61.57 2.88
C VAL A 512 -27.06 -61.41 2.75
N LEU A 513 -26.58 -61.29 1.52
CA LEU A 513 -25.16 -61.06 1.25
C LEU A 513 -24.90 -59.54 1.28
N TYR A 514 -24.01 -59.11 2.19
CA TYR A 514 -23.57 -57.75 2.29
C TYR A 514 -22.16 -57.57 1.78
N TYR A 515 -21.90 -56.41 1.16
CA TYR A 515 -20.61 -55.98 0.64
C TYR A 515 -20.11 -54.80 1.47
N PHE A 516 -18.80 -54.76 1.76
CA PHE A 516 -18.18 -53.77 2.63
C PHE A 516 -16.92 -53.22 2.00
N ARG A 517 -16.74 -51.87 2.08
CA ARG A 517 -15.49 -51.16 1.84
C ARG A 517 -15.24 -50.16 2.94
N LEU A 518 -14.00 -49.85 3.15
CA LEU A 518 -13.58 -48.82 4.09
C LEU A 518 -12.81 -47.73 3.37
N ALA A 519 -13.05 -46.48 3.76
CA ALA A 519 -12.19 -45.34 3.42
C ALA A 519 -11.58 -44.77 4.71
N ALA A 520 -10.29 -44.49 4.68
CA ALA A 520 -9.65 -43.71 5.73
C ALA A 520 -9.96 -42.23 5.51
N TYR A 521 -10.09 -41.45 6.59
CA TYR A 521 -10.26 -39.99 6.49
C TYR A 521 -9.24 -39.26 7.35
N SER A 522 -8.86 -38.04 6.91
CA SER A 522 -8.04 -37.09 7.65
C SER A 522 -8.92 -36.14 8.47
N SER A 523 -8.77 -34.83 8.36
CA SER A 523 -9.65 -33.89 9.02
C SER A 523 -11.00 -33.78 8.30
N GLU A 524 -12.07 -33.44 9.04
CA GLU A 524 -13.41 -33.14 8.52
C GLU A 524 -13.94 -34.11 7.44
N PHE A 525 -13.65 -35.42 7.61
CA PHE A 525 -14.04 -36.47 6.67
C PHE A 525 -13.47 -36.30 5.25
N HIS A 526 -12.30 -35.67 5.09
CA HIS A 526 -11.56 -35.70 3.83
C HIS A 526 -11.09 -37.17 3.61
N THR A 527 -11.89 -37.90 2.84
CA THR A 527 -11.78 -39.36 2.66
C THR A 527 -10.85 -39.71 1.51
N GLY A 528 -10.02 -40.73 1.74
CA GLY A 528 -9.19 -41.36 0.73
C GLY A 528 -9.94 -42.40 -0.12
N GLU A 529 -9.16 -43.14 -0.90
CA GLU A 529 -9.69 -44.19 -1.74
C GLU A 529 -10.26 -45.35 -0.91
N PHE A 530 -11.15 -46.13 -1.52
CA PHE A 530 -11.71 -47.33 -0.90
C PHE A 530 -10.68 -48.45 -0.76
N SER A 531 -10.80 -49.20 0.34
CA SER A 531 -10.15 -50.48 0.50
C SER A 531 -10.64 -51.51 -0.53
N ARG A 532 -9.96 -52.66 -0.59
CA ARG A 532 -10.53 -53.85 -1.25
C ARG A 532 -11.91 -54.15 -0.70
N GLU A 533 -12.87 -54.50 -1.57
CA GLU A 533 -14.17 -55.01 -1.17
C GLU A 533 -14.09 -56.38 -0.51
N VAL A 534 -14.81 -56.51 0.59
CA VAL A 534 -15.09 -57.83 1.24
C VAL A 534 -16.58 -58.03 1.33
N ARG A 535 -16.98 -59.31 1.44
CA ARG A 535 -18.39 -59.68 1.54
C ARG A 535 -18.61 -60.71 2.64
N ALA A 536 -19.75 -60.64 3.28
CA ALA A 536 -20.16 -61.62 4.28
C ALA A 536 -21.69 -61.78 4.25
N ARG A 537 -22.15 -62.97 4.65
CA ARG A 537 -23.57 -63.27 4.77
C ARG A 537 -23.85 -63.68 6.22
N PRO A 538 -24.52 -62.85 7.00
CA PRO A 538 -24.93 -63.24 8.37
C PRO A 538 -25.76 -64.51 8.36
N LEU A 539 -25.55 -65.35 9.32
CA LEU A 539 -26.24 -66.68 9.45
C LEU A 539 -26.69 -66.92 10.90
N PRO A 540 -27.92 -67.40 11.12
CA PRO A 540 -28.41 -67.72 12.48
C PRO A 540 -27.50 -68.67 13.24
N GLY A 541 -27.25 -68.42 14.54
CA GLY A 541 -26.48 -69.27 15.42
C GLY A 541 -24.98 -69.32 15.23
N VAL A 542 -24.43 -68.38 14.43
CA VAL A 542 -22.98 -68.14 14.31
C VAL A 542 -22.60 -66.96 15.24
N ASN A 543 -21.91 -67.31 16.35
CA ASN A 543 -21.44 -66.31 17.36
C ASN A 543 -19.95 -66.03 17.21
#